data_71ab3c95a2395b4298950f655acda8f7
#
_entry.id   71ab3c95a2395b4298950f655acda8f7
#
_cell.length_a   1.000
_cell.length_b   1.000
_cell.length_c   1.000
_cell.angle_alpha   90.00
_cell.angle_beta   90.00
_cell.angle_gamma   90.00
#
_symmetry.space_group_name_H-M   'P 1'
#
loop_
_entity.id
_entity.type
_entity.pdbx_description
1 polymer ?
#
loop_
_entity_poly.entity_id
_entity_poly.type
_entity_poly.pdbx_seq_one_letter_code
_entity_poly.pdbx_strand_id
1 'polypeptide(L)'
;MGISKGDRENYLNLYITLLNKEAIEDIISEKVEWLKWEYYFHAKKIDIFGQSNSGKTLFIENQINFAYEDDRHLKSIRDIIEKAPHNSIVIWGAKGFSAGILNKIANIIRELKDKTIEFYAVEVNSSVLPFLEKLENMHILHVMDNLKQLNIVDTYNDIFDKYVSICESISEKSEYKFERITDRQRTNAYIIKELRSRVKYPNIFREKRTIDSNKLRYGAGRTCCDFELVYSNRNHESYVSCQFANQTEDLYQEVAKRKNILEDKIRNKVECDDLNMRIVTFVKQFEHKFEKVDQLVNLMDKYIFYLSNYTFYFGKPMRDEMWEQHKEGLLET
;
A
#
# COMPACT_ATOMS: atom_id res chain seq x y z
N MET A 1 -10.89 -7.41 -36.10
CA MET A 1 -9.61 -6.68 -35.90
C MET A 1 -8.84 -7.46 -34.86
N GLY A 2 -7.77 -8.13 -35.25
CA GLY A 2 -6.90 -8.84 -34.32
C GLY A 2 -6.12 -7.84 -33.53
N ILE A 3 -6.23 -7.91 -32.19
CA ILE A 3 -5.48 -7.13 -31.25
C ILE A 3 -4.00 -7.51 -31.39
N SER A 4 -3.12 -6.53 -31.51
CA SER A 4 -1.69 -6.79 -31.74
C SER A 4 -1.00 -7.33 -30.47
N LYS A 5 0.13 -8.06 -30.64
CA LYS A 5 0.93 -8.63 -29.51
C LYS A 5 1.44 -7.60 -28.46
N GLY A 6 1.07 -6.33 -28.56
CA GLY A 6 1.43 -5.26 -27.61
C GLY A 6 0.36 -4.96 -26.57
N ASP A 7 -0.80 -5.62 -26.60
CA ASP A 7 -1.92 -5.22 -25.77
C ASP A 7 -1.78 -5.66 -24.30
N ARG A 8 -0.99 -6.69 -23.99
CA ARG A 8 -0.74 -7.14 -22.61
C ARG A 8 -0.04 -6.07 -21.77
N GLU A 9 0.95 -5.40 -22.36
CA GLU A 9 1.64 -4.27 -21.71
C GLU A 9 0.67 -3.12 -21.47
N ASN A 10 -0.19 -2.83 -22.44
CA ASN A 10 -1.23 -1.83 -22.30
C ASN A 10 -2.24 -2.17 -21.18
N TYR A 11 -2.64 -3.42 -21.04
CA TYR A 11 -3.54 -3.85 -19.95
C TYR A 11 -2.87 -3.76 -18.59
N LEU A 12 -1.58 -4.09 -18.48
CA LEU A 12 -0.78 -3.89 -17.28
C LEU A 12 -0.73 -2.40 -16.90
N ASN A 13 -0.44 -1.54 -17.88
CA ASN A 13 -0.36 -0.10 -17.69
C ASN A 13 -1.71 0.52 -17.29
N LEU A 14 -2.81 0.10 -17.91
CA LEU A 14 -4.17 0.51 -17.56
C LEU A 14 -4.53 0.09 -16.14
N TYR A 15 -4.20 -1.15 -15.77
CA TYR A 15 -4.47 -1.66 -14.44
C TYR A 15 -3.74 -0.84 -13.37
N ILE A 16 -2.44 -0.59 -13.52
CA ILE A 16 -1.65 0.23 -12.61
C ILE A 16 -2.26 1.63 -12.52
N THR A 17 -2.53 2.26 -13.65
CA THR A 17 -2.97 3.65 -13.70
C THR A 17 -4.36 3.87 -13.09
N LEU A 18 -5.30 2.98 -13.36
CA LEU A 18 -6.71 3.17 -13.03
C LEU A 18 -7.15 2.46 -11.74
N LEU A 19 -6.53 1.34 -11.41
CA LEU A 19 -7.03 0.45 -10.37
C LEU A 19 -6.03 0.14 -9.26
N ASN A 20 -4.72 0.31 -9.48
CA ASN A 20 -3.70 -0.10 -8.50
C ASN A 20 -2.44 0.77 -8.52
N LYS A 21 -2.61 2.08 -8.31
CA LYS A 21 -1.46 2.99 -8.16
C LYS A 21 -0.64 2.67 -6.89
N GLU A 22 -1.24 1.98 -5.93
CA GLU A 22 -0.60 1.53 -4.69
C GLU A 22 0.59 0.61 -4.96
N ALA A 23 0.58 -0.16 -6.07
CA ALA A 23 1.73 -0.98 -6.46
C ALA A 23 2.99 -0.13 -6.73
N ILE A 24 2.82 1.09 -7.24
CA ILE A 24 3.91 2.05 -7.41
C ILE A 24 4.30 2.68 -6.08
N GLU A 25 3.32 3.08 -5.27
CA GLU A 25 3.55 3.67 -3.94
C GLU A 25 4.39 2.74 -3.05
N ASP A 26 4.17 1.43 -3.13
CA ASP A 26 4.90 0.42 -2.36
C ASP A 26 6.39 0.34 -2.77
N ILE A 27 6.68 0.50 -4.06
CA ILE A 27 8.05 0.47 -4.58
C ILE A 27 8.81 1.73 -4.16
N ILE A 28 8.22 2.91 -4.42
CA ILE A 28 8.90 4.19 -4.18
C ILE A 28 8.80 4.63 -2.72
N SER A 29 8.07 3.91 -1.88
CA SER A 29 7.79 4.24 -0.47
C SER A 29 7.23 5.65 -0.29
N GLU A 30 6.48 6.13 -1.27
CA GLU A 30 5.91 7.46 -1.32
C GLU A 30 4.52 7.43 -1.98
N LYS A 31 3.63 8.33 -1.58
CA LYS A 31 2.31 8.43 -2.20
C LYS A 31 2.37 9.03 -3.59
N VAL A 32 1.56 8.47 -4.48
CA VAL A 32 1.35 8.97 -5.83
C VAL A 32 0.12 9.88 -5.85
N GLU A 33 0.31 11.11 -6.28
CA GLU A 33 -0.77 12.07 -6.39
C GLU A 33 -1.68 11.71 -7.56
N TRP A 34 -1.10 11.54 -8.73
CA TRP A 34 -1.81 11.13 -9.93
C TRP A 34 -0.92 10.33 -10.89
N LEU A 35 -1.56 9.49 -11.73
CA LEU A 35 -0.97 8.76 -12.84
C LEU A 35 -1.78 9.01 -14.11
N LYS A 36 -1.11 9.00 -15.26
CA LYS A 36 -1.70 9.13 -16.57
C LYS A 36 -1.09 8.10 -17.52
N TRP A 37 -1.93 7.31 -18.13
CA TRP A 37 -1.56 6.32 -19.13
C TRP A 37 -1.28 6.99 -20.47
N GLU A 38 -0.28 6.50 -21.22
CA GLU A 38 0.09 6.95 -22.57
C GLU A 38 0.30 8.47 -22.67
N TYR A 39 1.32 8.98 -22.01
CA TYR A 39 1.64 10.40 -22.03
C TYR A 39 2.80 10.70 -22.99
N TYR A 40 2.68 11.79 -23.76
CA TYR A 40 3.75 12.26 -24.64
C TYR A 40 4.66 13.24 -23.90
N PHE A 41 5.91 12.83 -23.71
CA PHE A 41 6.96 13.63 -23.12
C PHE A 41 8.08 13.84 -24.13
N HIS A 42 8.38 15.09 -24.52
CA HIS A 42 9.33 15.44 -25.57
C HIS A 42 9.17 14.58 -26.86
N ALA A 43 7.96 14.51 -27.38
CA ALA A 43 7.59 13.74 -28.57
C ALA A 43 7.75 12.20 -28.42
N LYS A 44 8.05 11.71 -27.22
CA LYS A 44 8.11 10.29 -26.90
C LYS A 44 6.88 9.87 -26.11
N LYS A 45 6.28 8.76 -26.49
CA LYS A 45 5.20 8.13 -25.74
C LYS A 45 5.80 7.39 -24.54
N ILE A 46 5.36 7.75 -23.35
CA ILE A 46 5.67 7.11 -22.08
C ILE A 46 4.47 6.25 -21.68
N ASP A 47 4.71 5.06 -21.21
CA ASP A 47 3.64 4.13 -20.82
C ASP A 47 2.76 4.70 -19.71
N ILE A 48 3.38 5.11 -18.61
CA ILE A 48 2.69 5.79 -17.50
C ILE A 48 3.55 6.97 -17.03
N PHE A 49 2.90 8.11 -16.91
CA PHE A 49 3.49 9.35 -16.42
C PHE A 49 2.71 9.84 -15.20
N GLY A 50 3.39 10.47 -14.23
CA GLY A 50 2.69 10.93 -13.04
C GLY A 50 3.49 11.84 -12.15
N GLN A 51 2.97 12.06 -10.95
CA GLN A 51 3.60 12.86 -9.91
C GLN A 51 3.38 12.24 -8.54
N SER A 52 4.41 12.28 -7.70
CA SER A 52 4.29 11.91 -6.29
C SER A 52 3.81 13.09 -5.44
N ASN A 53 3.38 12.83 -4.22
CA ASN A 53 2.95 13.89 -3.28
C ASN A 53 4.09 14.83 -2.88
N SER A 54 5.35 14.41 -2.98
CA SER A 54 6.52 15.30 -2.77
C SER A 54 6.86 16.14 -3.99
N GLY A 55 6.10 16.02 -5.08
CA GLY A 55 6.29 16.76 -6.32
C GLY A 55 7.30 16.15 -7.29
N LYS A 56 7.83 14.93 -7.02
CA LYS A 56 8.69 14.22 -7.96
C LYS A 56 7.93 13.79 -9.20
N THR A 57 8.54 13.94 -10.37
CA THR A 57 7.95 13.45 -11.63
C THR A 57 8.20 11.94 -11.77
N LEU A 58 7.16 11.19 -12.12
CA LEU A 58 7.19 9.74 -12.29
C LEU A 58 7.17 9.39 -13.77
N PHE A 59 8.09 8.53 -14.19
CA PHE A 59 8.15 7.90 -15.51
C PHE A 59 8.17 6.39 -15.32
N ILE A 60 7.23 5.69 -15.92
CA ILE A 60 7.11 4.25 -15.78
C ILE A 60 7.03 3.64 -17.19
N GLU A 61 7.92 2.71 -17.47
CA GLU A 61 7.94 1.90 -18.69
C GLU A 61 7.81 0.43 -18.27
N ASN A 62 6.90 -0.29 -18.89
CA ASN A 62 6.67 -1.70 -18.60
C ASN A 62 6.87 -2.57 -19.84
N GLN A 63 7.43 -3.75 -19.63
CA GLN A 63 7.47 -4.83 -20.61
C GLN A 63 7.15 -6.17 -19.94
N ILE A 64 6.53 -7.06 -20.67
CA ILE A 64 6.19 -8.41 -20.18
C ILE A 64 7.29 -9.43 -20.46
N ASN A 65 8.37 -9.03 -21.12
CA ASN A 65 9.52 -9.86 -21.44
C ASN A 65 10.68 -9.61 -20.48
N PHE A 66 11.67 -10.50 -20.53
CA PHE A 66 12.92 -10.32 -19.79
C PHE A 66 13.78 -9.22 -20.44
N ALA A 67 14.35 -8.33 -19.64
CA ALA A 67 15.19 -7.23 -20.09
C ALA A 67 16.67 -7.67 -20.22
N TYR A 68 17.17 -7.65 -21.43
CA TYR A 68 18.58 -7.96 -21.77
C TYR A 68 19.35 -6.72 -22.20
N GLU A 69 20.66 -6.84 -22.35
CA GLU A 69 21.58 -5.75 -22.66
C GLU A 69 21.38 -5.09 -24.03
N ASP A 70 20.79 -5.80 -24.97
CA ASP A 70 20.41 -5.36 -26.30
C ASP A 70 18.94 -4.96 -26.45
N ASP A 71 18.25 -4.83 -25.30
CA ASP A 71 16.82 -4.51 -25.29
C ASP A 71 16.56 -3.12 -25.86
N ARG A 72 15.58 -3.03 -26.76
CA ARG A 72 15.13 -1.76 -27.36
C ARG A 72 14.61 -0.77 -26.30
N HIS A 73 14.07 -1.27 -25.19
CA HIS A 73 13.59 -0.45 -24.10
C HIS A 73 14.72 0.28 -23.37
N LEU A 74 15.96 -0.23 -23.38
CA LEU A 74 17.10 0.46 -22.82
C LEU A 74 17.31 1.84 -23.47
N LYS A 75 17.12 1.95 -24.78
CA LYS A 75 17.19 3.24 -25.47
C LYS A 75 16.08 4.18 -24.99
N SER A 76 14.87 3.63 -24.77
CA SER A 76 13.74 4.35 -24.23
C SER A 76 14.05 4.89 -22.83
N ILE A 77 14.51 4.03 -21.95
CA ILE A 77 14.87 4.36 -20.57
C ILE A 77 16.00 5.40 -20.54
N ARG A 78 17.06 5.24 -21.36
CA ARG A 78 18.12 6.24 -21.47
C ARG A 78 17.57 7.61 -21.85
N ASP A 79 16.76 7.69 -22.90
CA ASP A 79 16.17 8.95 -23.37
C ASP A 79 15.30 9.62 -22.27
N ILE A 80 14.58 8.81 -21.46
CA ILE A 80 13.81 9.31 -20.32
C ILE A 80 14.75 9.87 -19.26
N ILE A 81 15.75 9.11 -18.83
CA ILE A 81 16.71 9.51 -17.80
C ILE A 81 17.41 10.80 -18.19
N GLU A 82 17.89 10.92 -19.46
CA GLU A 82 18.56 12.11 -19.95
C GLU A 82 17.67 13.35 -20.01
N LYS A 83 16.37 13.20 -20.30
CA LYS A 83 15.43 14.31 -20.48
C LYS A 83 14.60 14.61 -19.25
N ALA A 84 14.48 13.70 -18.31
CA ALA A 84 13.70 13.86 -17.09
C ALA A 84 14.17 15.10 -16.30
N PRO A 85 13.26 15.82 -15.63
CA PRO A 85 13.60 16.91 -14.72
C PRO A 85 14.50 16.42 -13.57
N HIS A 86 15.16 17.35 -12.91
CA HIS A 86 15.82 17.09 -11.65
C HIS A 86 14.79 16.54 -10.63
N ASN A 87 15.20 15.60 -9.77
CA ASN A 87 14.37 14.98 -8.77
C ASN A 87 13.18 14.20 -9.36
N SER A 88 13.47 13.35 -10.35
CA SER A 88 12.50 12.44 -10.96
C SER A 88 12.69 11.01 -10.52
N ILE A 89 11.63 10.23 -10.62
CA ILE A 89 11.62 8.79 -10.40
C ILE A 89 11.35 8.09 -11.73
N VAL A 90 12.21 7.14 -12.08
CA VAL A 90 12.05 6.29 -13.27
C VAL A 90 11.88 4.85 -12.82
N ILE A 91 10.81 4.21 -13.25
CA ILE A 91 10.50 2.81 -12.94
C ILE A 91 10.49 2.03 -14.24
N TRP A 92 11.21 0.93 -14.28
CA TRP A 92 11.17 -0.03 -15.38
C TRP A 92 10.68 -1.37 -14.89
N GLY A 93 9.48 -1.75 -15.33
CA GLY A 93 8.88 -3.07 -15.08
C GLY A 93 9.26 -4.05 -16.18
N ALA A 94 9.75 -5.24 -15.81
CA ALA A 94 10.03 -6.34 -16.73
C ALA A 94 9.83 -7.70 -16.05
N LYS A 95 9.76 -8.78 -16.83
CA LYS A 95 9.71 -10.14 -16.25
C LYS A 95 10.95 -10.50 -15.44
N GLY A 96 12.05 -9.82 -15.68
CA GLY A 96 13.34 -9.95 -14.98
C GLY A 96 14.40 -9.16 -15.73
N PHE A 97 15.58 -9.02 -15.13
CA PHE A 97 16.67 -8.19 -15.63
C PHE A 97 17.98 -8.96 -15.65
N SER A 98 18.81 -8.79 -16.70
CA SER A 98 20.21 -9.21 -16.65
C SER A 98 21.05 -8.24 -15.81
N ALA A 99 22.08 -8.74 -15.15
CA ALA A 99 23.00 -7.89 -14.41
C ALA A 99 23.68 -6.83 -15.32
N GLY A 100 23.96 -7.19 -16.57
CA GLY A 100 24.58 -6.29 -17.53
C GLY A 100 23.71 -5.09 -17.89
N ILE A 101 22.38 -5.27 -18.03
CA ILE A 101 21.49 -4.14 -18.32
C ILE A 101 21.38 -3.20 -17.11
N LEU A 102 21.35 -3.73 -15.90
CA LEU A 102 21.32 -2.92 -14.68
C LEU A 102 22.62 -2.11 -14.52
N ASN A 103 23.76 -2.71 -14.85
CA ASN A 103 25.06 -2.00 -14.90
C ASN A 103 25.05 -0.86 -15.92
N LYS A 104 24.47 -1.07 -17.11
CA LYS A 104 24.33 0.01 -18.11
C LYS A 104 23.47 1.16 -17.58
N ILE A 105 22.36 0.88 -16.90
CA ILE A 105 21.52 1.91 -16.27
C ILE A 105 22.29 2.66 -15.17
N ALA A 106 22.98 1.94 -14.30
CA ALA A 106 23.79 2.55 -13.24
C ALA A 106 24.85 3.49 -13.81
N ASN A 107 25.49 3.13 -14.93
CA ASN A 107 26.47 3.98 -15.62
C ASN A 107 25.81 5.24 -16.20
N ILE A 108 24.64 5.10 -16.85
CA ILE A 108 23.89 6.24 -17.38
C ILE A 108 23.57 7.23 -16.25
N ILE A 109 23.06 6.75 -15.12
CA ILE A 109 22.70 7.61 -13.96
C ILE A 109 23.95 8.30 -13.40
N ARG A 110 25.07 7.58 -13.30
CA ARG A 110 26.35 8.10 -12.79
C ARG A 110 26.95 9.19 -13.69
N GLU A 111 26.69 9.15 -15.00
CA GLU A 111 27.11 10.17 -15.95
C GLU A 111 26.33 11.49 -15.81
N LEU A 112 25.16 11.47 -15.17
CA LEU A 112 24.32 12.65 -14.95
C LEU A 112 24.81 13.46 -13.75
N LYS A 113 25.72 14.41 -13.98
CA LYS A 113 26.33 15.21 -12.91
C LYS A 113 25.39 16.22 -12.25
N ASP A 114 24.36 16.67 -12.96
CA ASP A 114 23.53 17.80 -12.57
C ASP A 114 22.08 17.42 -12.20
N LYS A 115 21.77 16.12 -12.14
CA LYS A 115 20.42 15.64 -11.88
C LYS A 115 20.40 14.52 -10.86
N THR A 116 19.41 14.56 -9.98
CA THR A 116 19.08 13.42 -9.12
C THR A 116 17.93 12.63 -9.77
N ILE A 117 18.21 11.38 -10.13
CA ILE A 117 17.22 10.44 -10.66
C ILE A 117 17.21 9.22 -9.74
N GLU A 118 16.03 8.91 -9.21
CA GLU A 118 15.78 7.64 -8.53
C GLU A 118 15.31 6.62 -9.56
N PHE A 119 16.01 5.52 -9.70
CA PHE A 119 15.65 4.48 -10.65
C PHE A 119 15.29 3.18 -9.93
N TYR A 120 14.19 2.58 -10.34
CA TYR A 120 13.72 1.29 -9.83
C TYR A 120 13.55 0.30 -10.98
N ALA A 121 14.29 -0.82 -10.93
CA ALA A 121 14.00 -1.99 -11.77
C ALA A 121 13.06 -2.91 -11.01
N VAL A 122 11.94 -3.30 -11.62
CA VAL A 122 10.84 -3.99 -10.96
C VAL A 122 10.47 -5.26 -11.70
N GLU A 123 10.49 -6.40 -11.03
CA GLU A 123 10.08 -7.67 -11.63
C GLU A 123 8.56 -7.82 -11.61
N VAL A 124 7.98 -7.95 -12.82
CA VAL A 124 6.55 -8.24 -13.00
C VAL A 124 6.25 -9.66 -12.53
N ASN A 125 5.24 -9.81 -11.69
CA ASN A 125 4.83 -11.10 -11.18
C ASN A 125 4.35 -12.04 -12.31
N SER A 126 4.99 -13.18 -12.42
CA SER A 126 4.67 -14.16 -13.46
C SER A 126 3.24 -14.71 -13.37
N SER A 127 2.62 -14.67 -12.18
CA SER A 127 1.22 -15.10 -12.01
C SER A 127 0.20 -14.18 -12.69
N VAL A 128 0.57 -12.94 -12.99
CA VAL A 128 -0.28 -11.96 -13.69
C VAL A 128 -0.32 -12.21 -15.20
N LEU A 129 0.74 -12.77 -15.76
CA LEU A 129 0.87 -12.95 -17.22
C LEU A 129 -0.25 -13.79 -17.85
N PRO A 130 -0.66 -14.95 -17.29
CA PRO A 130 -1.77 -15.72 -17.87
C PRO A 130 -3.10 -14.97 -17.88
N PHE A 131 -3.29 -14.07 -16.92
CA PHE A 131 -4.50 -13.25 -16.88
C PHE A 131 -4.47 -12.15 -17.95
N LEU A 132 -3.34 -11.47 -18.12
CA LEU A 132 -3.17 -10.50 -19.20
C LEU A 132 -3.37 -11.16 -20.58
N GLU A 133 -2.96 -12.42 -20.73
CA GLU A 133 -3.19 -13.21 -21.94
C GLU A 133 -4.68 -13.50 -22.19
N LYS A 134 -5.46 -13.73 -21.15
CA LYS A 134 -6.92 -13.86 -21.27
C LYS A 134 -7.56 -12.55 -21.72
N LEU A 135 -7.13 -11.42 -21.19
CA LEU A 135 -7.64 -10.10 -21.59
C LEU A 135 -7.37 -9.81 -23.07
N GLU A 136 -6.22 -10.22 -23.59
CA GLU A 136 -5.85 -10.06 -25.00
C GLU A 136 -6.84 -10.76 -25.96
N ASN A 137 -7.48 -11.82 -25.49
CA ASN A 137 -8.45 -12.58 -26.25
C ASN A 137 -9.92 -12.15 -26.02
N MET A 138 -10.15 -11.14 -25.20
CA MET A 138 -11.49 -10.63 -24.90
C MET A 138 -11.88 -9.47 -25.80
N HIS A 139 -13.19 -9.29 -25.99
CA HIS A 139 -13.68 -8.09 -26.65
C HIS A 139 -13.44 -6.87 -25.77
N ILE A 140 -12.99 -5.75 -26.35
CA ILE A 140 -12.56 -4.54 -25.65
C ILE A 140 -13.60 -4.03 -24.64
N LEU A 141 -14.89 -4.20 -24.89
CA LEU A 141 -15.96 -3.78 -23.97
C LEU A 141 -15.97 -4.57 -22.66
N HIS A 142 -15.37 -5.76 -22.63
CA HIS A 142 -15.30 -6.61 -21.43
C HIS A 142 -13.96 -6.49 -20.69
N VAL A 143 -12.97 -5.85 -21.30
CA VAL A 143 -11.62 -5.74 -20.72
C VAL A 143 -11.65 -4.99 -19.39
N MET A 144 -12.35 -3.86 -19.32
CA MET A 144 -12.39 -3.03 -18.10
C MET A 144 -13.05 -3.74 -16.92
N ASP A 145 -14.13 -4.48 -17.15
CA ASP A 145 -14.80 -5.24 -16.09
C ASP A 145 -13.92 -6.40 -15.61
N ASN A 146 -13.18 -7.02 -16.53
CA ASN A 146 -12.27 -8.11 -16.18
C ASN A 146 -10.95 -7.60 -15.55
N LEU A 147 -10.46 -6.41 -15.92
CA LEU A 147 -9.34 -5.78 -15.21
C LEU A 147 -9.63 -5.59 -13.72
N LYS A 148 -10.86 -5.29 -13.35
CA LYS A 148 -11.28 -5.21 -11.94
C LYS A 148 -11.17 -6.57 -11.22
N GLN A 149 -11.28 -7.68 -11.93
CA GLN A 149 -11.12 -9.02 -11.36
C GLN A 149 -9.66 -9.35 -11.02
N LEU A 150 -8.67 -8.63 -11.57
CA LEU A 150 -7.29 -8.71 -11.10
C LEU A 150 -7.18 -8.38 -9.60
N ASN A 151 -8.08 -7.58 -9.06
CA ASN A 151 -8.17 -7.29 -7.63
C ASN A 151 -8.75 -8.46 -6.79
N ILE A 152 -9.26 -9.51 -7.42
CA ILE A 152 -9.97 -10.62 -6.78
C ILE A 152 -9.16 -11.92 -6.79
N VAL A 153 -8.08 -11.97 -7.58
CA VAL A 153 -7.23 -13.17 -7.63
C VAL A 153 -6.49 -13.36 -6.31
N ASP A 154 -6.39 -14.59 -5.84
CA ASP A 154 -5.98 -15.08 -4.51
C ASP A 154 -4.65 -14.57 -3.91
N THR A 155 -3.98 -13.63 -4.50
CA THR A 155 -2.66 -13.13 -4.09
C THR A 155 -2.61 -11.62 -3.91
N TYR A 156 -3.62 -10.97 -3.35
CA TYR A 156 -3.59 -9.51 -3.08
C TYR A 156 -2.93 -8.66 -4.19
N ASN A 157 -3.04 -9.10 -5.42
CA ASN A 157 -2.64 -8.44 -6.66
C ASN A 157 -1.29 -7.77 -6.69
N ASP A 158 -0.28 -8.55 -6.50
CA ASP A 158 1.04 -8.06 -6.74
C ASP A 158 1.40 -8.18 -8.19
N ILE A 159 1.27 -7.07 -8.84
CA ILE A 159 1.78 -6.91 -10.18
C ILE A 159 3.29 -7.06 -10.19
N PHE A 160 3.95 -6.64 -9.13
CA PHE A 160 5.40 -6.65 -8.99
C PHE A 160 5.83 -7.59 -7.87
N ASP A 161 6.77 -8.48 -8.14
CA ASP A 161 7.31 -9.45 -7.17
C ASP A 161 8.48 -8.92 -6.38
N LYS A 162 9.37 -8.22 -7.07
CA LYS A 162 10.63 -7.73 -6.52
C LYS A 162 11.04 -6.44 -7.18
N TYR A 163 11.82 -5.66 -6.48
CA TYR A 163 12.43 -4.46 -7.02
C TYR A 163 13.88 -4.30 -6.55
N VAL A 164 14.63 -3.50 -7.28
CA VAL A 164 15.93 -2.99 -6.85
C VAL A 164 16.01 -1.51 -7.18
N SER A 165 16.44 -0.72 -6.20
CA SER A 165 16.76 0.69 -6.41
C SER A 165 18.19 0.82 -6.92
N ILE A 166 18.39 1.56 -8.00
CA ILE A 166 19.71 1.87 -8.54
C ILE A 166 20.01 3.33 -8.26
N CYS A 167 21.04 3.57 -7.47
CA CYS A 167 21.50 4.91 -7.11
C CYS A 167 22.98 5.09 -7.50
N GLU A 168 23.45 6.32 -7.49
CA GLU A 168 24.82 6.69 -7.88
C GLU A 168 25.92 5.96 -7.08
N SER A 169 25.59 5.53 -5.85
CA SER A 169 26.55 4.90 -4.91
C SER A 169 26.81 3.41 -5.16
N ILE A 170 26.09 2.77 -6.11
CA ILE A 170 26.30 1.36 -6.39
C ILE A 170 27.63 1.17 -7.15
N SER A 171 28.57 0.45 -6.54
CA SER A 171 29.84 0.13 -7.19
C SER A 171 29.65 -0.93 -8.28
N GLU A 172 30.47 -0.89 -9.34
CA GLU A 172 30.40 -1.84 -10.48
C GLU A 172 30.53 -3.33 -10.10
N LYS A 173 30.95 -3.62 -8.87
CA LYS A 173 31.13 -5.00 -8.34
C LYS A 173 30.01 -5.45 -7.42
N SER A 174 29.03 -4.62 -7.14
CA SER A 174 27.91 -5.01 -6.27
C SER A 174 26.92 -5.90 -7.02
N GLU A 175 26.61 -7.06 -6.48
CA GLU A 175 25.46 -7.85 -6.93
C GLU A 175 24.17 -7.07 -6.66
N TYR A 176 23.36 -6.89 -7.70
CA TYR A 176 22.03 -6.28 -7.55
C TYR A 176 21.13 -7.21 -6.76
N LYS A 177 20.80 -6.82 -5.56
CA LYS A 177 19.96 -7.60 -4.67
C LYS A 177 18.52 -7.12 -4.78
N PHE A 178 17.69 -7.90 -5.47
CA PHE A 178 16.26 -7.61 -5.54
C PHE A 178 15.61 -7.85 -4.18
N GLU A 179 14.95 -6.84 -3.67
CA GLU A 179 14.13 -6.93 -2.48
C GLU A 179 12.76 -7.53 -2.85
N ARG A 180 12.40 -8.60 -2.15
CA ARG A 180 11.09 -9.22 -2.35
C ARG A 180 10.05 -8.48 -1.52
N ILE A 181 8.94 -8.12 -2.16
CA ILE A 181 7.76 -7.67 -1.43
C ILE A 181 7.18 -8.87 -0.70
N THR A 182 7.13 -8.83 0.62
CA THR A 182 6.67 -9.97 1.43
C THR A 182 5.15 -10.13 1.38
N ASP A 183 4.64 -11.36 1.59
CA ASP A 183 3.20 -11.60 1.71
C ASP A 183 2.55 -10.74 2.82
N ARG A 184 3.33 -10.39 3.83
CA ARG A 184 2.88 -9.49 4.91
C ARG A 184 2.71 -8.06 4.43
N GLN A 185 3.67 -7.52 3.69
CA GLN A 185 3.56 -6.19 3.09
C GLN A 185 2.33 -6.11 2.18
N ARG A 186 2.11 -7.13 1.39
CA ARG A 186 0.96 -7.28 0.49
C ARG A 186 -0.36 -7.27 1.25
N THR A 187 -0.45 -8.11 2.28
CA THR A 187 -1.64 -8.17 3.14
C THR A 187 -1.90 -6.80 3.81
N ASN A 188 -0.86 -6.14 4.29
CA ASN A 188 -0.96 -4.83 4.89
C ASN A 188 -1.41 -3.76 3.88
N ALA A 189 -0.89 -3.79 2.65
CA ALA A 189 -1.31 -2.90 1.57
C ALA A 189 -2.81 -3.06 1.29
N TYR A 190 -3.28 -4.29 1.17
CA TYR A 190 -4.70 -4.57 0.97
C TYR A 190 -5.56 -4.07 2.14
N ILE A 191 -5.17 -4.36 3.38
CA ILE A 191 -5.88 -3.86 4.58
C ILE A 191 -5.94 -2.32 4.58
N ILE A 192 -4.84 -1.64 4.29
CA ILE A 192 -4.79 -0.17 4.24
C ILE A 192 -5.71 0.36 3.13
N LYS A 193 -5.73 -0.28 1.96
CA LYS A 193 -6.64 0.07 0.87
C LYS A 193 -8.11 -0.07 1.30
N GLU A 194 -8.47 -1.18 1.92
CA GLU A 194 -9.83 -1.41 2.42
C GLU A 194 -10.22 -0.41 3.54
N LEU A 195 -9.31 -0.12 4.46
CA LEU A 195 -9.52 0.92 5.47
C LEU A 195 -9.78 2.29 4.85
N ARG A 196 -9.00 2.69 3.81
CA ARG A 196 -9.19 3.96 3.10
C ARG A 196 -10.52 4.06 2.37
N SER A 197 -11.00 2.95 1.83
CA SER A 197 -12.23 2.93 1.00
C SER A 197 -13.50 2.81 1.82
N ARG A 198 -13.46 2.23 3.00
CA ARG A 198 -14.65 1.78 3.73
C ARG A 198 -14.86 2.41 5.10
N VAL A 199 -13.80 2.84 5.78
CA VAL A 199 -13.99 3.41 7.12
C VAL A 199 -14.55 4.83 7.06
N LYS A 200 -15.31 5.17 8.08
CA LYS A 200 -15.97 6.47 8.20
C LYS A 200 -15.00 7.66 8.24
N TYR A 201 -13.76 7.43 8.68
CA TYR A 201 -12.71 8.44 8.79
C TYR A 201 -11.45 8.08 7.98
N PRO A 202 -11.54 8.03 6.64
CA PRO A 202 -10.45 7.52 5.79
C PRO A 202 -9.16 8.34 5.87
N ASN A 203 -9.24 9.60 6.27
CA ASN A 203 -8.07 10.48 6.40
C ASN A 203 -7.04 10.00 7.42
N ILE A 204 -7.43 9.21 8.44
CA ILE A 204 -6.51 8.60 9.41
C ILE A 204 -5.49 7.69 8.71
N PHE A 205 -5.88 7.09 7.60
CA PHE A 205 -5.06 6.11 6.86
C PHE A 205 -4.40 6.72 5.62
N ARG A 206 -4.67 7.99 5.30
CA ARG A 206 -4.26 8.63 4.04
C ARG A 206 -2.75 8.56 3.81
N GLU A 207 -1.96 8.81 4.85
CA GLU A 207 -0.51 8.86 4.75
C GLU A 207 0.19 7.59 5.25
N LYS A 208 -0.58 6.56 5.58
CA LYS A 208 -0.01 5.30 6.04
C LYS A 208 0.67 4.60 4.88
N ARG A 209 1.96 4.32 5.06
CA ARG A 209 2.74 3.51 4.12
C ARG A 209 2.57 2.04 4.41
N THR A 210 2.71 1.22 3.38
CA THR A 210 2.82 -0.22 3.54
C THR A 210 4.10 -0.57 4.28
N ILE A 211 3.98 -1.41 5.29
CA ILE A 211 5.09 -1.84 6.14
C ILE A 211 5.11 -3.35 6.30
N ASP A 212 6.29 -3.91 6.42
CA ASP A 212 6.50 -5.32 6.78
C ASP A 212 6.45 -5.51 8.30
N SER A 213 5.31 -5.19 8.89
CA SER A 213 5.04 -5.35 10.31
C SER A 213 3.81 -6.20 10.52
N ASN A 214 3.82 -7.05 11.54
CA ASN A 214 2.62 -7.79 11.94
C ASN A 214 1.56 -6.91 12.62
N LYS A 215 1.86 -5.64 12.86
CA LYS A 215 1.01 -4.68 13.55
C LYS A 215 0.87 -3.39 12.75
N LEU A 216 -0.34 -3.06 12.38
CA LEU A 216 -0.67 -1.76 11.81
C LEU A 216 -1.16 -0.86 12.95
N ARG A 217 -0.39 0.20 13.27
CA ARG A 217 -0.71 1.14 14.35
C ARG A 217 -1.14 2.48 13.81
N TYR A 218 -2.15 3.05 14.45
CA TYR A 218 -2.75 4.34 14.12
C TYR A 218 -2.99 5.11 15.41
N GLY A 219 -2.59 6.37 15.47
CA GLY A 219 -2.81 7.19 16.64
C GLY A 219 -4.30 7.33 16.97
N ALA A 220 -4.65 7.14 18.23
CA ALA A 220 -6.03 7.22 18.71
C ALA A 220 -6.41 8.63 19.21
N GLY A 221 -5.82 9.68 18.63
CA GLY A 221 -6.14 11.07 18.95
C GLY A 221 -5.47 11.63 20.22
N ARG A 222 -4.70 10.82 20.93
CA ARG A 222 -3.93 11.20 22.10
C ARG A 222 -2.55 10.57 22.07
N THR A 223 -1.54 11.28 22.52
CA THR A 223 -0.21 10.71 22.78
C THR A 223 -0.35 9.52 23.74
N CYS A 224 0.32 8.43 23.49
CA CYS A 224 0.26 7.20 24.28
C CYS A 224 -1.02 6.36 24.14
N CYS A 225 -1.88 6.65 23.16
CA CYS A 225 -3.00 5.79 22.80
C CYS A 225 -2.94 5.48 21.30
N ASP A 226 -2.97 4.20 20.95
CA ASP A 226 -2.95 3.74 19.56
C ASP A 226 -4.04 2.70 19.29
N PHE A 227 -4.66 2.79 18.13
CA PHE A 227 -5.39 1.66 17.56
C PHE A 227 -4.40 0.73 16.85
N GLU A 228 -4.51 -0.56 17.11
CA GLU A 228 -3.66 -1.60 16.52
C GLU A 228 -4.53 -2.62 15.80
N LEU A 229 -4.21 -2.90 14.54
CA LEU A 229 -4.80 -3.98 13.76
C LEU A 229 -3.73 -5.01 13.47
N VAL A 230 -4.02 -6.27 13.76
CA VAL A 230 -3.13 -7.42 13.53
C VAL A 230 -3.85 -8.46 12.69
N TYR A 231 -3.35 -8.70 11.49
CA TYR A 231 -3.87 -9.73 10.60
C TYR A 231 -3.49 -11.15 11.06
N SER A 232 -2.26 -11.32 11.53
CA SER A 232 -1.79 -12.57 12.12
C SER A 232 -0.55 -12.30 12.99
N ASN A 233 -0.60 -12.73 14.24
CA ASN A 233 0.55 -12.73 15.13
C ASN A 233 1.27 -14.10 15.13
N ARG A 234 2.25 -14.29 16.02
CA ARG A 234 2.98 -15.56 16.16
C ARG A 234 2.10 -16.73 16.59
N ASN A 235 0.98 -16.45 17.27
CA ASN A 235 0.00 -17.45 17.71
C ASN A 235 -1.11 -17.65 16.67
N HIS A 236 -0.96 -17.13 15.46
CA HIS A 236 -1.97 -17.13 14.40
C HIS A 236 -3.28 -16.40 14.77
N GLU A 237 -3.25 -15.53 15.77
CA GLU A 237 -4.40 -14.72 16.17
C GLU A 237 -4.51 -13.45 15.34
N SER A 238 -5.75 -13.03 15.10
CA SER A 238 -6.10 -11.81 14.38
C SER A 238 -6.97 -10.96 15.29
N TYR A 239 -6.67 -9.68 15.39
CA TYR A 239 -7.40 -8.82 16.32
C TYR A 239 -7.31 -7.34 15.95
N VAL A 240 -8.21 -6.57 16.53
CA VAL A 240 -8.11 -5.12 16.65
C VAL A 240 -8.05 -4.78 18.13
N SER A 241 -7.21 -3.83 18.51
CA SER A 241 -7.12 -3.35 19.88
C SER A 241 -6.92 -1.84 19.96
N CYS A 242 -7.32 -1.27 21.10
CA CYS A 242 -6.90 0.04 21.54
C CYS A 242 -5.85 -0.16 22.64
N GLN A 243 -4.64 0.36 22.40
CA GLN A 243 -3.51 0.29 23.30
C GLN A 243 -3.44 1.55 24.14
N PHE A 244 -3.16 1.41 25.43
CA PHE A 244 -2.95 2.49 26.37
C PHE A 244 -1.56 2.35 26.98
N ALA A 245 -0.81 3.44 27.08
CA ALA A 245 0.46 3.43 27.79
C ALA A 245 0.27 3.78 29.27
N ASN A 246 1.27 3.56 30.11
CA ASN A 246 1.22 3.77 31.56
C ASN A 246 0.70 5.16 31.97
N GLN A 247 0.91 6.18 31.16
CA GLN A 247 0.40 7.54 31.40
C GLN A 247 -1.11 7.70 31.16
N THR A 248 -1.78 6.65 30.71
CA THR A 248 -3.22 6.65 30.37
C THR A 248 -3.96 5.50 31.06
N GLU A 249 -3.45 5.05 32.21
CA GLU A 249 -4.08 3.98 33.01
C GLU A 249 -5.49 4.35 33.45
N ASP A 250 -5.71 5.59 33.90
CA ASP A 250 -7.05 6.05 34.28
C ASP A 250 -8.06 5.95 33.13
N LEU A 251 -7.62 6.30 31.93
CA LEU A 251 -8.42 6.17 30.73
C LEU A 251 -8.72 4.70 30.40
N TYR A 252 -7.70 3.84 30.52
CA TYR A 252 -7.87 2.40 30.34
C TYR A 252 -8.93 1.85 31.28
N GLN A 253 -8.84 2.17 32.58
CA GLN A 253 -9.78 1.73 33.59
C GLN A 253 -11.21 2.24 33.32
N GLU A 254 -11.32 3.47 32.84
CA GLU A 254 -12.63 4.06 32.48
C GLU A 254 -13.28 3.33 31.31
N VAL A 255 -12.53 2.96 30.29
CA VAL A 255 -13.04 2.17 29.14
C VAL A 255 -13.33 0.73 29.57
N ALA A 256 -12.45 0.12 30.38
CA ALA A 256 -12.62 -1.25 30.85
C ALA A 256 -13.89 -1.43 31.69
N LYS A 257 -14.28 -0.44 32.51
CA LYS A 257 -15.57 -0.44 33.25
C LYS A 257 -16.79 -0.52 32.31
N ARG A 258 -16.66 -0.03 31.09
CA ARG A 258 -17.73 -0.01 30.08
C ARG A 258 -17.64 -1.15 29.06
N LYS A 259 -16.86 -2.18 29.38
CA LYS A 259 -16.64 -3.33 28.51
C LYS A 259 -17.94 -3.91 27.92
N ASN A 260 -18.94 -4.14 28.77
CA ASN A 260 -20.19 -4.77 28.34
C ASN A 260 -20.96 -3.90 27.32
N ILE A 261 -20.94 -2.57 27.49
CA ILE A 261 -21.55 -1.62 26.56
C ILE A 261 -20.80 -1.68 25.23
N LEU A 262 -19.47 -1.70 25.29
CA LEU A 262 -18.63 -1.80 24.10
C LEU A 262 -18.84 -3.13 23.35
N GLU A 263 -18.98 -4.25 24.06
CA GLU A 263 -19.32 -5.56 23.48
C GLU A 263 -20.66 -5.51 22.71
N ASP A 264 -21.68 -4.91 23.29
CA ASP A 264 -22.99 -4.76 22.65
C ASP A 264 -22.90 -3.93 21.37
N LYS A 265 -22.21 -2.79 21.41
CA LYS A 265 -22.04 -1.89 20.26
C LYS A 265 -21.18 -2.52 19.15
N ILE A 266 -20.10 -3.15 19.50
CA ILE A 266 -19.20 -3.83 18.55
C ILE A 266 -19.84 -5.12 18.01
N ARG A 267 -20.74 -5.74 18.78
CA ARG A 267 -21.36 -7.06 18.52
C ARG A 267 -20.31 -8.17 18.41
N ASN A 268 -19.28 -8.08 19.23
CA ASN A 268 -18.22 -9.06 19.36
C ASN A 268 -17.71 -9.04 20.80
N LYS A 269 -17.15 -10.17 21.25
CA LYS A 269 -16.53 -10.27 22.57
C LYS A 269 -15.34 -9.32 22.67
N VAL A 270 -15.32 -8.49 23.71
CA VAL A 270 -14.23 -7.59 24.04
C VAL A 270 -13.45 -8.14 25.23
N GLU A 271 -12.16 -8.15 25.17
CA GLU A 271 -11.29 -8.59 26.28
C GLU A 271 -10.46 -7.40 26.78
N CYS A 272 -10.34 -7.29 28.09
CA CYS A 272 -9.47 -6.33 28.75
C CYS A 272 -8.20 -7.07 29.17
N ASP A 273 -7.07 -6.64 28.64
CA ASP A 273 -5.75 -7.18 28.98
C ASP A 273 -5.07 -6.17 29.91
N ASP A 274 -5.25 -6.38 31.19
CA ASP A 274 -4.75 -5.44 32.25
C ASP A 274 -3.21 -5.39 32.25
N LEU A 275 -2.53 -6.50 31.92
CA LEU A 275 -1.07 -6.53 31.90
C LEU A 275 -0.49 -5.66 30.81
N ASN A 276 -1.13 -5.61 29.65
CA ASN A 276 -0.68 -4.81 28.51
C ASN A 276 -1.47 -3.52 28.35
N MET A 277 -2.40 -3.24 29.25
CA MET A 277 -3.34 -2.11 29.19
C MET A 277 -3.94 -1.94 27.79
N ARG A 278 -4.67 -2.93 27.33
CA ARG A 278 -5.33 -2.89 26.03
C ARG A 278 -6.75 -3.45 26.09
N ILE A 279 -7.59 -2.83 25.29
CA ILE A 279 -8.94 -3.34 24.99
C ILE A 279 -8.82 -4.05 23.63
N VAL A 280 -9.15 -5.33 23.56
CA VAL A 280 -8.91 -6.16 22.37
C VAL A 280 -10.14 -6.98 21.99
N THR A 281 -10.35 -7.11 20.70
CA THR A 281 -11.34 -8.01 20.12
C THR A 281 -10.67 -8.91 19.10
N PHE A 282 -10.74 -10.21 19.35
CA PHE A 282 -10.21 -11.21 18.44
C PHE A 282 -11.20 -11.52 17.32
N VAL A 283 -10.68 -11.70 16.12
CA VAL A 283 -11.43 -12.12 14.96
C VAL A 283 -11.30 -13.62 14.79
N LYS A 284 -12.40 -14.31 14.49
CA LYS A 284 -12.39 -15.75 14.23
C LYS A 284 -11.50 -16.09 13.03
N GLN A 285 -10.99 -17.31 13.00
CA GLN A 285 -10.30 -17.84 11.83
C GLN A 285 -11.30 -18.02 10.69
N PHE A 286 -10.92 -17.60 9.50
CA PHE A 286 -11.69 -17.76 8.26
C PHE A 286 -10.91 -18.60 7.28
N GLU A 287 -11.58 -19.34 6.45
CA GLU A 287 -10.97 -20.09 5.35
C GLU A 287 -10.43 -19.15 4.28
N HIS A 288 -11.15 -18.04 4.02
CA HIS A 288 -10.79 -17.05 3.01
C HIS A 288 -10.18 -15.79 3.63
N LYS A 289 -9.04 -15.40 3.08
CA LYS A 289 -8.29 -14.19 3.52
C LYS A 289 -9.13 -12.92 3.45
N PHE A 290 -9.99 -12.79 2.44
CA PHE A 290 -10.83 -11.60 2.24
C PHE A 290 -11.88 -11.42 3.36
N GLU A 291 -12.52 -12.49 3.79
CA GLU A 291 -13.49 -12.44 4.88
C GLU A 291 -12.84 -11.99 6.19
N LYS A 292 -11.61 -12.45 6.42
CA LYS A 292 -10.82 -12.06 7.58
C LYS A 292 -10.47 -10.57 7.55
N VAL A 293 -10.01 -10.05 6.40
CA VAL A 293 -9.72 -8.63 6.24
C VAL A 293 -10.99 -7.80 6.39
N ASP A 294 -12.10 -8.25 5.81
CA ASP A 294 -13.40 -7.61 5.93
C ASP A 294 -13.83 -7.43 7.40
N GLN A 295 -13.71 -8.48 8.19
CA GLN A 295 -14.02 -8.43 9.62
C GLN A 295 -13.06 -7.49 10.38
N LEU A 296 -11.76 -7.53 10.10
CA LEU A 296 -10.77 -6.65 10.74
C LEU A 296 -11.03 -5.17 10.42
N VAL A 297 -11.35 -4.86 9.17
CA VAL A 297 -11.64 -3.49 8.72
C VAL A 297 -12.93 -2.97 9.36
N ASN A 298 -14.00 -3.77 9.38
CA ASN A 298 -15.26 -3.41 10.02
C ASN A 298 -15.09 -3.24 11.54
N LEU A 299 -14.26 -4.06 12.15
CA LEU A 299 -13.97 -3.97 13.58
C LEU A 299 -13.14 -2.71 13.88
N MET A 300 -12.15 -2.38 13.04
CA MET A 300 -11.34 -1.17 13.19
C MET A 300 -12.19 0.10 13.08
N ASP A 301 -13.14 0.15 12.13
CA ASP A 301 -14.07 1.26 12.00
C ASP A 301 -14.90 1.48 13.28
N LYS A 302 -15.39 0.40 13.87
CA LYS A 302 -16.13 0.44 15.15
C LYS A 302 -15.25 0.90 16.30
N TYR A 303 -14.01 0.40 16.39
CA TYR A 303 -13.06 0.83 17.42
C TYR A 303 -12.78 2.33 17.33
N ILE A 304 -12.52 2.84 16.14
CA ILE A 304 -12.31 4.27 15.92
C ILE A 304 -13.58 5.05 16.31
N PHE A 305 -14.74 4.60 15.86
CA PHE A 305 -16.00 5.31 16.08
C PHE A 305 -16.34 5.41 17.58
N TYR A 306 -16.22 4.31 18.33
CA TYR A 306 -16.64 4.27 19.73
C TYR A 306 -15.57 4.71 20.73
N LEU A 307 -14.28 4.56 20.42
CA LEU A 307 -13.20 4.84 21.37
C LEU A 307 -12.47 6.15 21.13
N SER A 308 -12.47 6.71 19.91
CA SER A 308 -11.68 7.92 19.61
C SER A 308 -12.08 9.12 20.46
N ASN A 309 -13.36 9.25 20.82
CA ASN A 309 -13.80 10.34 21.67
C ASN A 309 -13.30 10.18 23.12
N TYR A 310 -13.26 8.96 23.66
CA TYR A 310 -12.66 8.71 24.96
C TYR A 310 -11.16 9.07 24.96
N THR A 311 -10.44 8.61 23.98
CA THR A 311 -9.00 8.90 23.90
C THR A 311 -8.72 10.38 23.66
N PHE A 312 -9.58 11.09 22.95
CA PHE A 312 -9.39 12.48 22.60
C PHE A 312 -9.78 13.46 23.71
N TYR A 313 -10.89 13.23 24.41
CA TYR A 313 -11.44 14.19 25.38
C TYR A 313 -10.99 13.92 26.82
N PHE A 314 -10.78 12.69 27.22
CA PHE A 314 -10.47 12.33 28.61
C PHE A 314 -9.25 13.08 29.16
N GLY A 315 -9.39 13.65 30.36
CA GLY A 315 -8.31 14.32 31.11
C GLY A 315 -7.73 15.57 30.43
N LYS A 316 -8.48 16.24 29.56
CA LYS A 316 -8.11 17.53 28.98
C LYS A 316 -8.95 18.64 29.62
N PRO A 317 -8.40 19.47 30.49
CA PRO A 317 -9.17 20.47 31.25
C PRO A 317 -10.07 21.37 30.41
N MET A 318 -9.61 21.76 29.22
CA MET A 318 -10.40 22.57 28.30
C MET A 318 -11.57 21.80 27.64
N ARG A 319 -11.72 20.52 27.94
CA ARG A 319 -12.68 19.61 27.30
C ARG A 319 -13.46 18.76 28.29
N ASP A 320 -13.33 19.05 29.60
CA ASP A 320 -14.02 18.30 30.64
C ASP A 320 -15.55 18.37 30.47
N GLU A 321 -16.08 19.53 30.07
CA GLU A 321 -17.50 19.68 29.78
C GLU A 321 -17.94 18.80 28.61
N MET A 322 -17.14 18.73 27.53
CA MET A 322 -17.42 17.87 26.41
C MET A 322 -17.27 16.39 26.78
N TRP A 323 -16.31 16.05 27.63
CA TRP A 323 -16.19 14.70 28.18
C TRP A 323 -17.40 14.29 28.97
N GLU A 324 -17.88 15.14 29.90
CA GLU A 324 -19.10 14.86 30.67
C GLU A 324 -20.35 14.70 29.81
N GLN A 325 -20.48 15.48 28.73
CA GLN A 325 -21.55 15.36 27.76
C GLN A 325 -21.48 14.09 26.92
N HIS A 326 -20.29 13.60 26.64
CA HIS A 326 -20.07 12.51 25.68
C HIS A 326 -19.78 11.16 26.33
N LYS A 327 -19.31 11.11 27.57
CA LYS A 327 -18.88 9.85 28.20
C LYS A 327 -20.01 8.80 28.30
N GLU A 328 -21.25 9.24 28.42
CA GLU A 328 -22.43 8.38 28.43
C GLU A 328 -23.01 8.19 27.05
N GLY A 329 -23.19 9.26 26.27
CA GLY A 329 -23.76 9.22 24.93
C GLY A 329 -22.85 8.58 23.87
N LEU A 330 -21.54 8.51 24.05
CA LEU A 330 -20.62 7.92 23.09
C LEU A 330 -20.77 6.42 22.90
N LEU A 331 -21.28 5.73 23.89
CA LEU A 331 -21.59 4.33 23.81
C LEU A 331 -23.12 4.07 23.69
N GLU A 332 -23.94 5.13 23.80
CA GLU A 332 -25.42 5.02 23.68
C GLU A 332 -25.93 5.26 22.26
N THR A 333 -25.16 5.93 21.38
CA THR A 333 -25.49 6.14 19.96
C THR A 333 -24.84 5.11 19.07
#